data_8db3b433b54369594054527db7b5ee58
#
_entry.id   8db3b433b54369594054527db7b5ee58
#
_cell.length_a   1.000
_cell.length_b   1.000
_cell.length_c   1.000
_cell.angle_alpha   90.00
_cell.angle_beta   90.00
_cell.angle_gamma   90.00
#
_symmetry.space_group_name_H-M   'P 1'
#
loop_
_entity.id
_entity.type
_entity.pdbx_description
1 polymer ?
#
loop_
_entity_poly.entity_id
_entity_poly.type
_entity_poly.pdbx_seq_one_letter_code
_entity_poly.pdbx_strand_id
1 'polypeptide(L)'
;LVSCYRAVKSDPDAVIAAAGEIDASYAATPDDAKKGFYYDRREEFNGLVSAGSDDDIAVAALFLFLNRHCFNGLYRVNRKGLFNVPFNGSKGGSFSQEIIEADAETLRAATVTNGDFLDALARVQPGDFCFIDSPYAPLNPTSFESYAKEGFTEDQHRALAAEFRRLDEIGAKLMLTNHDTDLIRELYDGFDIIEVDVRRSINRNGDGRTGVEVIITNGYENRIGR
;
A
#
# COMPACT_ATOMS: atom_id res chain seq x y z
N LEU A 1 2.47 -8.35 -1.46
CA LEU A 1 2.97 -7.06 -1.94
C LEU A 1 4.49 -6.96 -1.78
N VAL A 2 5.05 -7.20 -0.58
CA VAL A 2 6.50 -7.15 -0.34
C VAL A 2 7.25 -8.13 -1.23
N SER A 3 6.76 -9.37 -1.38
CA SER A 3 7.30 -10.36 -2.33
C SER A 3 7.35 -9.84 -3.76
N CYS A 4 6.32 -9.12 -4.21
CA CYS A 4 6.30 -8.51 -5.54
C CYS A 4 7.43 -7.49 -5.73
N TYR A 5 7.61 -6.56 -4.79
CA TYR A 5 8.72 -5.60 -4.85
C TYR A 5 10.09 -6.28 -4.80
N ARG A 6 10.25 -7.31 -3.97
CA ARG A 6 11.51 -8.07 -3.87
C ARG A 6 11.82 -8.82 -5.17
N ALA A 7 10.84 -9.49 -5.76
CA ALA A 7 11.00 -10.21 -7.02
C ALA A 7 11.38 -9.24 -8.16
N VAL A 8 10.65 -8.13 -8.32
CA VAL A 8 10.96 -7.10 -9.33
C VAL A 8 12.37 -6.52 -9.13
N LYS A 9 12.77 -6.29 -7.88
CA LYS A 9 14.12 -5.82 -7.57
C LYS A 9 15.21 -6.84 -7.91
N SER A 10 14.98 -8.13 -7.63
CA SER A 10 16.01 -9.17 -7.72
C SER A 10 16.15 -9.78 -9.12
N ASP A 11 15.01 -10.02 -9.79
CA ASP A 11 14.96 -10.67 -11.09
C ASP A 11 13.72 -10.21 -11.89
N PRO A 12 13.75 -8.98 -12.45
CA PRO A 12 12.65 -8.44 -13.25
C PRO A 12 12.35 -9.30 -14.47
N ASP A 13 13.35 -9.90 -15.10
CA ASP A 13 13.20 -10.70 -16.32
C ASP A 13 12.39 -11.97 -16.02
N ALA A 14 12.66 -12.62 -14.88
CA ALA A 14 11.87 -13.79 -14.45
C ALA A 14 10.43 -13.41 -14.10
N VAL A 15 10.19 -12.27 -13.47
CA VAL A 15 8.84 -11.76 -13.21
C VAL A 15 8.08 -11.48 -14.50
N ILE A 16 8.74 -10.82 -15.48
CA ILE A 16 8.16 -10.52 -16.80
C ILE A 16 7.81 -11.82 -17.52
N ALA A 17 8.72 -12.79 -17.53
CA ALA A 17 8.48 -14.08 -18.17
C ALA A 17 7.28 -14.82 -17.55
N ALA A 18 7.27 -14.96 -16.22
CA ALA A 18 6.20 -15.65 -15.50
C ALA A 18 4.83 -14.95 -15.65
N ALA A 19 4.79 -13.62 -15.55
CA ALA A 19 3.56 -12.85 -15.77
C ALA A 19 3.10 -12.94 -17.24
N GLY A 20 4.03 -12.93 -18.19
CA GLY A 20 3.76 -13.10 -19.62
C GLY A 20 3.13 -14.48 -19.96
N GLU A 21 3.57 -15.55 -19.31
CA GLU A 21 2.97 -16.89 -19.44
C GLU A 21 1.51 -16.92 -18.95
N ILE A 22 1.22 -16.24 -17.84
CA ILE A 22 -0.14 -16.12 -17.31
C ILE A 22 -1.00 -15.31 -18.30
N ASP A 23 -0.50 -14.18 -18.79
CA ASP A 23 -1.22 -13.32 -19.74
C ASP A 23 -1.47 -14.04 -21.07
N ALA A 24 -0.50 -14.80 -21.60
CA ALA A 24 -0.66 -15.59 -22.80
C ALA A 24 -1.74 -16.68 -22.64
N SER A 25 -1.72 -17.38 -21.48
CA SER A 25 -2.72 -18.39 -21.15
C SER A 25 -4.11 -17.76 -21.00
N TYR A 26 -4.19 -16.58 -20.36
CA TYR A 26 -5.43 -15.83 -20.22
C TYR A 26 -5.97 -15.34 -21.58
N ALA A 27 -5.10 -14.86 -22.45
CA ALA A 27 -5.48 -14.42 -23.80
C ALA A 27 -6.06 -15.57 -24.65
N ALA A 28 -5.48 -16.76 -24.52
CA ALA A 28 -5.95 -17.97 -25.19
C ALA A 28 -7.26 -18.56 -24.62
N THR A 29 -7.63 -18.14 -23.41
CA THR A 29 -8.85 -18.63 -22.72
C THR A 29 -10.10 -18.00 -23.35
N PRO A 30 -11.13 -18.79 -23.72
CA PRO A 30 -12.42 -18.29 -24.21
C PRO A 30 -13.06 -17.29 -23.23
N ASP A 31 -13.80 -16.32 -23.75
CA ASP A 31 -14.36 -15.22 -22.96
C ASP A 31 -15.28 -15.67 -21.82
N ASP A 32 -16.06 -16.71 -22.06
CA ASP A 32 -16.96 -17.34 -21.08
C ASP A 32 -16.20 -18.09 -19.97
N ALA A 33 -14.96 -18.52 -20.22
CA ALA A 33 -14.10 -19.23 -19.27
C ALA A 33 -13.14 -18.28 -18.49
N LYS A 34 -12.97 -17.02 -18.93
CA LYS A 34 -12.03 -16.07 -18.31
C LYS A 34 -12.29 -15.84 -16.81
N LYS A 35 -13.55 -15.84 -16.41
CA LYS A 35 -13.91 -15.73 -15.00
C LYS A 35 -13.40 -16.93 -14.18
N GLY A 36 -13.51 -18.14 -14.72
CA GLY A 36 -12.96 -19.34 -14.10
C GLY A 36 -11.45 -19.24 -13.95
N PHE A 37 -10.76 -18.91 -15.06
CA PHE A 37 -9.31 -18.71 -15.06
C PHE A 37 -8.84 -17.73 -13.97
N TYR A 38 -9.51 -16.59 -13.81
CA TYR A 38 -9.17 -15.63 -12.76
C TYR A 38 -9.30 -16.25 -11.36
N TYR A 39 -10.36 -17.00 -11.09
CA TYR A 39 -10.56 -17.61 -9.77
C TYR A 39 -9.56 -18.72 -9.50
N ASP A 40 -9.16 -19.50 -10.51
CA ASP A 40 -8.11 -20.52 -10.37
C ASP A 40 -6.76 -19.88 -10.01
N ARG A 41 -6.38 -18.76 -10.70
CA ARG A 41 -5.16 -18.00 -10.36
C ARG A 41 -5.24 -17.38 -8.97
N ARG A 42 -6.42 -16.95 -8.53
CA ARG A 42 -6.62 -16.43 -7.17
C ARG A 42 -6.46 -17.51 -6.10
N GLU A 43 -6.93 -18.71 -6.35
CA GLU A 43 -6.74 -19.85 -5.45
C GLU A 43 -5.27 -20.25 -5.37
N GLU A 44 -4.56 -20.28 -6.49
CA GLU A 44 -3.13 -20.52 -6.55
C GLU A 44 -2.34 -19.48 -5.74
N PHE A 45 -2.60 -18.19 -5.98
CA PHE A 45 -2.00 -17.09 -5.20
C PHE A 45 -2.22 -17.26 -3.70
N ASN A 46 -3.47 -17.51 -3.31
CA ASN A 46 -3.82 -17.70 -1.91
C ASN A 46 -3.15 -18.95 -1.31
N GLY A 47 -3.00 -20.00 -2.09
CA GLY A 47 -2.28 -21.21 -1.70
C GLY A 47 -0.80 -20.91 -1.39
N LEU A 48 -0.10 -20.23 -2.30
CA LEU A 48 1.30 -19.84 -2.12
C LEU A 48 1.49 -18.92 -0.90
N VAL A 49 0.66 -17.90 -0.76
CA VAL A 49 0.74 -16.97 0.38
C VAL A 49 0.46 -17.68 1.69
N SER A 50 -0.53 -18.56 1.75
CA SER A 50 -0.88 -19.30 2.97
C SER A 50 0.18 -20.32 3.37
N ALA A 51 0.89 -20.87 2.41
CA ALA A 51 2.01 -21.80 2.64
C ALA A 51 3.30 -21.07 3.06
N GLY A 52 3.33 -19.73 3.01
CA GLY A 52 4.55 -18.96 3.24
C GLY A 52 5.61 -19.24 2.17
N SER A 53 5.19 -19.35 0.91
CA SER A 53 6.09 -19.69 -0.21
C SER A 53 7.25 -18.71 -0.30
N ASP A 54 8.45 -19.23 -0.52
CA ASP A 54 9.66 -18.46 -0.84
C ASP A 54 9.77 -18.13 -2.34
N ASP A 55 8.80 -18.58 -3.16
CA ASP A 55 8.74 -18.27 -4.58
C ASP A 55 8.13 -16.87 -4.80
N ASP A 56 8.93 -15.84 -4.55
CA ASP A 56 8.54 -14.46 -4.73
C ASP A 56 8.18 -14.13 -6.19
N ILE A 57 8.76 -14.85 -7.19
CA ILE A 57 8.48 -14.64 -8.62
C ILE A 57 7.08 -15.09 -8.96
N ALA A 58 6.70 -16.32 -8.59
CA ALA A 58 5.34 -16.83 -8.83
C ALA A 58 4.29 -15.99 -8.12
N VAL A 59 4.55 -15.59 -6.86
CA VAL A 59 3.67 -14.70 -6.09
C VAL A 59 3.53 -13.35 -6.76
N ALA A 60 4.63 -12.77 -7.30
CA ALA A 60 4.61 -11.48 -7.99
C ALA A 60 3.83 -11.55 -9.30
N ALA A 61 4.07 -12.55 -10.13
CA ALA A 61 3.38 -12.73 -11.41
C ALA A 61 1.86 -12.89 -11.22
N LEU A 62 1.45 -13.74 -10.27
CA LEU A 62 0.05 -13.91 -9.91
C LEU A 62 -0.57 -12.63 -9.33
N PHE A 63 0.17 -11.89 -8.50
CA PHE A 63 -0.29 -10.63 -7.94
C PHE A 63 -0.55 -9.57 -9.02
N LEU A 64 0.36 -9.40 -9.98
CA LEU A 64 0.20 -8.48 -11.12
C LEU A 64 -1.06 -8.82 -11.91
N PHE A 65 -1.23 -10.10 -12.26
CA PHE A 65 -2.41 -10.58 -12.96
C PHE A 65 -3.70 -10.31 -12.16
N LEU A 66 -3.74 -10.68 -10.90
CA LEU A 66 -4.93 -10.54 -10.06
C LEU A 66 -5.29 -9.07 -9.83
N ASN A 67 -4.32 -8.21 -9.56
CA ASN A 67 -4.57 -6.79 -9.32
C ASN A 67 -5.13 -6.11 -10.56
N ARG A 68 -4.62 -6.43 -11.76
CA ARG A 68 -5.13 -5.90 -13.03
C ARG A 68 -6.55 -6.35 -13.34
N HIS A 69 -6.86 -7.62 -13.05
CA HIS A 69 -8.12 -8.26 -13.42
C HIS A 69 -9.16 -8.30 -12.29
N CYS A 70 -8.86 -7.74 -11.12
CA CYS A 70 -9.82 -7.61 -10.03
C CYS A 70 -10.61 -6.31 -10.10
N PHE A 71 -11.71 -6.24 -9.36
CA PHE A 71 -12.57 -5.06 -9.26
C PHE A 71 -11.78 -3.85 -8.75
N ASN A 72 -11.69 -2.80 -9.59
CA ASN A 72 -11.02 -1.52 -9.32
C ASN A 72 -9.52 -1.61 -8.93
N GLY A 73 -8.83 -2.69 -9.25
CA GLY A 73 -7.42 -2.87 -8.86
C GLY A 73 -7.20 -2.89 -7.34
N LEU A 74 -8.23 -3.25 -6.57
CA LEU A 74 -8.16 -3.25 -5.12
C LEU A 74 -7.30 -4.40 -4.59
N TYR A 75 -6.52 -4.14 -3.54
CA TYR A 75 -5.97 -5.19 -2.70
C TYR A 75 -6.83 -5.32 -1.44
N ARG A 76 -7.49 -6.46 -1.27
CA ARG A 76 -8.31 -6.75 -0.11
C ARG A 76 -8.21 -8.23 0.25
N VAL A 77 -8.07 -8.50 1.55
CA VAL A 77 -8.08 -9.86 2.11
C VAL A 77 -9.30 -10.07 3.01
N ASN A 78 -9.70 -11.31 3.18
CA ASN A 78 -10.71 -11.70 4.15
C ASN A 78 -10.07 -11.90 5.54
N ARG A 79 -10.88 -12.28 6.55
CA ARG A 79 -10.40 -12.55 7.93
C ARG A 79 -9.34 -13.64 8.05
N LYS A 80 -9.17 -14.46 7.02
CA LYS A 80 -8.13 -15.51 6.96
C LYS A 80 -6.86 -15.03 6.25
N GLY A 81 -6.77 -13.73 5.88
CA GLY A 81 -5.65 -13.16 5.12
C GLY A 81 -5.66 -13.52 3.64
N LEU A 82 -6.74 -14.11 3.10
CA LEU A 82 -6.82 -14.53 1.71
C LEU A 82 -7.36 -13.40 0.82
N PHE A 83 -6.70 -13.17 -0.32
CA PHE A 83 -7.15 -12.24 -1.34
C PHE A 83 -8.55 -12.63 -1.85
N ASN A 84 -9.50 -11.71 -1.82
CA ASN A 84 -10.91 -12.01 -2.06
C ASN A 84 -11.63 -11.03 -2.99
N VAL A 85 -10.90 -10.21 -3.74
CA VAL A 85 -11.52 -9.27 -4.69
C VAL A 85 -12.10 -10.03 -5.89
N PRO A 86 -13.31 -9.66 -6.35
CA PRO A 86 -13.93 -10.34 -7.50
C PRO A 86 -13.31 -9.91 -8.84
N PHE A 87 -13.52 -10.73 -9.87
CA PHE A 87 -13.14 -10.45 -11.25
C PHE A 87 -13.86 -9.21 -11.81
N ASN A 88 -13.15 -8.40 -12.61
CA ASN A 88 -13.69 -7.16 -13.19
C ASN A 88 -14.16 -7.31 -14.66
N GLY A 89 -13.90 -8.44 -15.31
CA GLY A 89 -14.25 -8.67 -16.72
C GLY A 89 -13.23 -8.12 -17.73
N SER A 90 -12.07 -7.61 -17.30
CA SER A 90 -11.05 -7.05 -18.21
C SER A 90 -10.41 -8.13 -19.09
N LYS A 91 -9.95 -7.73 -20.29
CA LYS A 91 -9.40 -8.64 -21.32
C LYS A 91 -7.96 -8.30 -21.72
N GLY A 92 -7.37 -7.24 -21.19
CA GLY A 92 -6.03 -6.78 -21.56
C GLY A 92 -4.93 -7.52 -20.81
N GLY A 93 -3.67 -7.22 -21.14
CA GLY A 93 -2.51 -7.68 -20.39
C GLY A 93 -2.46 -7.10 -18.97
N SER A 94 -1.73 -7.77 -18.10
CA SER A 94 -1.70 -7.45 -16.67
C SER A 94 -0.59 -6.46 -16.28
N PHE A 95 0.43 -6.28 -17.13
CA PHE A 95 1.59 -5.44 -16.83
C PHE A 95 2.16 -4.74 -18.08
N SER A 96 3.08 -3.79 -17.88
CA SER A 96 3.99 -3.26 -18.91
C SER A 96 5.42 -3.65 -18.55
N GLN A 97 6.13 -4.23 -19.51
CA GLN A 97 7.53 -4.62 -19.35
C GLN A 97 8.40 -3.39 -19.01
N GLU A 98 8.22 -2.29 -19.74
CA GLU A 98 9.01 -1.07 -19.56
C GLU A 98 8.83 -0.48 -18.14
N ILE A 99 7.64 -0.62 -17.55
CA ILE A 99 7.39 -0.16 -16.16
C ILE A 99 8.12 -1.07 -15.18
N ILE A 100 8.05 -2.40 -15.35
CA ILE A 100 8.75 -3.33 -14.45
C ILE A 100 10.26 -3.11 -14.50
N GLU A 101 10.84 -2.90 -15.69
CA GLU A 101 12.27 -2.62 -15.86
C GLU A 101 12.68 -1.29 -15.19
N ALA A 102 11.88 -0.23 -15.35
CA ALA A 102 12.12 1.06 -14.71
C ALA A 102 11.99 1.00 -13.18
N ASP A 103 10.97 0.27 -12.70
CA ASP A 103 10.78 0.04 -11.26
C ASP A 103 11.93 -0.79 -10.67
N ALA A 104 12.40 -1.81 -11.38
CA ALA A 104 13.55 -2.61 -10.95
C ALA A 104 14.80 -1.75 -10.79
N GLU A 105 15.08 -0.85 -11.74
CA GLU A 105 16.21 0.08 -11.65
C GLU A 105 16.10 0.98 -10.41
N THR A 106 14.91 1.53 -10.18
CA THR A 106 14.64 2.38 -9.01
C THR A 106 14.79 1.60 -7.68
N LEU A 107 14.31 0.36 -7.65
CA LEU A 107 14.34 -0.49 -6.47
C LEU A 107 15.75 -0.98 -6.12
N ARG A 108 16.72 -0.97 -7.06
CA ARG A 108 18.11 -1.40 -6.79
C ARG A 108 18.72 -0.66 -5.61
N ALA A 109 18.46 0.65 -5.51
CA ALA A 109 18.96 1.48 -4.43
C ALA A 109 18.13 1.42 -3.14
N ALA A 110 16.93 0.82 -3.19
CA ALA A 110 16.00 0.77 -2.07
C ALA A 110 16.17 -0.50 -1.23
N THR A 111 15.90 -0.43 0.08
CA THR A 111 15.75 -1.60 0.95
C THR A 111 14.26 -1.84 1.21
N VAL A 112 13.75 -2.99 0.75
CA VAL A 112 12.34 -3.36 0.92
C VAL A 112 12.21 -4.27 2.14
N THR A 113 11.53 -3.79 3.18
CA THR A 113 11.32 -4.54 4.43
C THR A 113 9.83 -4.77 4.69
N ASN A 114 9.54 -5.77 5.51
CA ASN A 114 8.22 -6.05 6.06
C ASN A 114 8.36 -6.19 7.57
N GLY A 115 7.49 -5.53 8.34
CA GLY A 115 7.53 -5.58 9.80
C GLY A 115 6.62 -4.53 10.43
N ASP A 116 6.71 -4.41 11.73
CA ASP A 116 6.03 -3.36 12.47
C ASP A 116 6.62 -1.99 12.14
N PHE A 117 5.79 -0.95 12.14
CA PHE A 117 6.23 0.41 11.85
C PHE A 117 7.22 0.93 12.91
N LEU A 118 7.09 0.51 14.17
CA LEU A 118 8.02 0.89 15.23
C LEU A 118 9.44 0.38 14.94
N ASP A 119 9.57 -0.86 14.42
CA ASP A 119 10.86 -1.42 14.02
C ASP A 119 11.48 -0.66 12.83
N ALA A 120 10.65 -0.18 11.93
CA ALA A 120 11.10 0.63 10.81
C ALA A 120 11.57 2.02 11.29
N LEU A 121 10.78 2.70 12.11
CA LEU A 121 11.08 4.02 12.65
C LEU A 121 12.26 4.04 13.62
N ALA A 122 12.53 2.93 14.32
CA ALA A 122 13.71 2.79 15.18
C ALA A 122 15.05 2.88 14.43
N ARG A 123 15.05 2.70 13.10
CA ARG A 123 16.25 2.77 12.25
C ARG A 123 16.55 4.17 11.72
N VAL A 124 15.61 5.10 11.85
CA VAL A 124 15.74 6.47 11.35
C VAL A 124 16.85 7.21 12.10
N GLN A 125 17.73 7.88 11.37
CA GLN A 125 18.87 8.61 11.89
C GLN A 125 18.65 10.14 11.77
N PRO A 126 19.41 10.94 12.55
CA PRO A 126 19.41 12.39 12.39
C PRO A 126 19.68 12.81 10.94
N GLY A 127 18.83 13.69 10.41
CA GLY A 127 18.92 14.21 9.04
C GLY A 127 18.20 13.36 7.98
N ASP A 128 17.76 12.15 8.29
CA ASP A 128 16.93 11.35 7.38
C ASP A 128 15.61 12.07 7.11
N PHE A 129 15.04 11.81 5.91
CA PHE A 129 13.67 12.17 5.59
C PHE A 129 12.77 10.94 5.73
N CYS A 130 11.74 11.06 6.54
CA CYS A 130 10.78 10.00 6.77
C CYS A 130 9.38 10.43 6.29
N PHE A 131 8.88 9.77 5.23
CA PHE A 131 7.50 9.90 4.79
C PHE A 131 6.65 8.77 5.40
N ILE A 132 5.60 9.14 6.12
CA ILE A 132 4.75 8.21 6.87
C ILE A 132 3.34 8.27 6.27
N ASP A 133 2.97 7.21 5.55
CA ASP A 133 1.62 7.01 5.01
C ASP A 133 0.97 5.85 5.79
N SER A 134 0.57 6.14 7.02
CA SER A 134 -0.05 5.18 7.92
C SER A 134 -1.52 4.93 7.54
N PRO A 135 -2.15 3.83 7.99
CA PRO A 135 -3.60 3.71 7.90
C PRO A 135 -4.28 4.93 8.53
N TYR A 136 -5.24 5.52 7.81
CA TYR A 136 -5.86 6.77 8.21
C TYR A 136 -6.85 6.60 9.35
N ALA A 137 -6.91 7.57 10.26
CA ALA A 137 -7.90 7.61 11.31
C ALA A 137 -9.32 7.67 10.72
N PRO A 138 -10.28 6.90 11.26
CA PRO A 138 -11.64 6.90 10.75
C PRO A 138 -12.31 8.26 10.97
N LEU A 139 -13.03 8.74 9.94
CA LEU A 139 -13.75 10.02 10.00
C LEU A 139 -14.89 10.03 11.03
N ASN A 140 -15.41 8.87 11.40
CA ASN A 140 -16.46 8.73 12.43
C ASN A 140 -15.88 8.03 13.65
N PRO A 141 -15.95 8.65 14.86
CA PRO A 141 -15.46 8.05 16.09
C PRO A 141 -16.09 6.67 16.40
N THR A 142 -17.36 6.47 16.07
CA THR A 142 -18.08 5.19 16.24
C THR A 142 -17.55 4.08 15.31
N SER A 143 -16.75 4.41 14.32
CA SER A 143 -16.11 3.44 13.42
C SER A 143 -14.83 2.85 13.99
N PHE A 144 -14.23 3.41 15.05
CA PHE A 144 -13.04 2.84 15.69
C PHE A 144 -13.26 1.41 16.19
N GLU A 145 -14.42 1.09 16.77
CA GLU A 145 -14.72 -0.27 17.24
C GLU A 145 -14.82 -1.30 16.11
N SER A 146 -15.29 -0.89 14.93
CA SER A 146 -15.37 -1.78 13.76
C SER A 146 -14.03 -1.92 13.03
N TYR A 147 -13.21 -0.86 13.03
CA TYR A 147 -11.85 -0.86 12.46
C TYR A 147 -10.84 -1.50 13.42
N ALA A 148 -11.00 -1.38 14.73
CA ALA A 148 -10.12 -1.98 15.75
C ALA A 148 -10.06 -3.51 15.69
N LYS A 149 -11.02 -4.17 15.02
CA LYS A 149 -10.97 -5.63 14.82
C LYS A 149 -10.08 -6.05 13.63
N GLU A 150 -9.74 -5.14 12.71
CA GLU A 150 -9.01 -5.45 11.48
C GLU A 150 -8.07 -4.32 10.99
N GLY A 151 -7.87 -3.22 11.76
CA GLY A 151 -7.16 -2.03 11.29
C GLY A 151 -6.18 -1.43 12.31
N PHE A 152 -5.72 -0.23 12.00
CA PHE A 152 -4.81 0.54 12.83
C PHE A 152 -5.59 1.19 13.97
N THR A 153 -5.27 0.82 15.22
CA THR A 153 -6.03 1.22 16.41
C THR A 153 -5.67 2.65 16.87
N GLU A 154 -6.49 3.24 17.76
CA GLU A 154 -6.15 4.52 18.37
C GLU A 154 -4.82 4.45 19.14
N ASP A 155 -4.56 3.37 19.87
CA ASP A 155 -3.30 3.17 20.57
C ASP A 155 -2.10 3.15 19.62
N GLN A 156 -2.26 2.61 18.41
CA GLN A 156 -1.22 2.63 17.38
C GLN A 156 -1.04 4.04 16.79
N HIS A 157 -2.10 4.82 16.62
CA HIS A 157 -1.99 6.25 16.26
C HIS A 157 -1.24 7.04 17.34
N ARG A 158 -1.52 6.79 18.62
CA ARG A 158 -0.82 7.42 19.75
C ARG A 158 0.66 7.00 19.80
N ALA A 159 0.96 5.72 19.58
CA ALA A 159 2.33 5.23 19.50
C ALA A 159 3.10 5.86 18.33
N LEU A 160 2.46 5.97 17.15
CA LEU A 160 3.05 6.61 15.98
C LEU A 160 3.34 8.10 16.23
N ALA A 161 2.43 8.82 16.90
CA ALA A 161 2.64 10.22 17.26
C ALA A 161 3.78 10.40 18.28
N ALA A 162 3.93 9.47 19.22
CA ALA A 162 5.06 9.46 20.15
C ALA A 162 6.40 9.25 19.41
N GLU A 163 6.45 8.32 18.46
CA GLU A 163 7.62 8.12 17.59
C GLU A 163 7.91 9.31 16.71
N PHE A 164 6.90 9.97 16.16
CA PHE A 164 7.06 11.20 15.38
C PHE A 164 7.76 12.29 16.19
N ARG A 165 7.37 12.50 17.48
CA ARG A 165 8.04 13.45 18.39
C ARG A 165 9.47 13.05 18.67
N ARG A 166 9.73 11.78 18.96
CA ARG A 166 11.09 11.25 19.18
C ARG A 166 11.98 11.49 17.95
N LEU A 167 11.45 11.26 16.75
CA LEU A 167 12.18 11.48 15.51
C LEU A 167 12.46 12.96 15.25
N ASP A 168 11.54 13.85 15.62
CA ASP A 168 11.79 15.30 15.57
C ASP A 168 12.92 15.71 16.52
N GLU A 169 12.91 15.18 17.75
CA GLU A 169 13.95 15.45 18.75
C GLU A 169 15.36 15.05 18.29
N ILE A 170 15.50 13.94 17.56
CA ILE A 170 16.78 13.53 16.99
C ILE A 170 17.17 14.28 15.72
N GLY A 171 16.30 15.14 15.17
CA GLY A 171 16.58 15.97 14.01
C GLY A 171 16.30 15.29 12.66
N ALA A 172 15.44 14.29 12.61
CA ALA A 172 14.91 13.76 11.34
C ALA A 172 13.93 14.77 10.71
N LYS A 173 13.72 14.67 9.40
CA LYS A 173 12.74 15.45 8.63
C LYS A 173 11.52 14.59 8.42
N LEU A 174 10.35 15.07 8.85
CA LEU A 174 9.16 14.26 8.96
C LEU A 174 8.01 14.82 8.12
N MET A 175 7.34 13.93 7.40
CA MET A 175 6.09 14.18 6.71
C MET A 175 5.13 13.00 6.95
N LEU A 176 3.92 13.29 7.38
CA LEU A 176 2.87 12.30 7.62
C LEU A 176 1.59 12.75 6.94
N THR A 177 0.85 11.80 6.34
CA THR A 177 -0.49 12.03 5.78
C THR A 177 -1.55 11.32 6.60
N ASN A 178 -2.72 11.94 6.76
CA ASN A 178 -3.86 11.33 7.44
C ASN A 178 -5.17 12.06 7.11
N HIS A 179 -6.30 11.52 7.59
CA HIS A 179 -7.56 12.25 7.60
C HIS A 179 -7.51 13.42 8.59
N ASP A 180 -8.20 14.51 8.26
CA ASP A 180 -8.44 15.60 9.19
C ASP A 180 -9.49 15.18 10.21
N THR A 181 -9.05 14.84 11.41
CA THR A 181 -9.89 14.41 12.54
C THR A 181 -9.41 15.07 13.83
N ASP A 182 -10.31 15.22 14.82
CA ASP A 182 -9.96 15.78 16.12
C ASP A 182 -8.81 15.00 16.78
N LEU A 183 -8.82 13.67 16.66
CA LEU A 183 -7.74 12.82 17.18
C LEU A 183 -6.38 13.15 16.54
N ILE A 184 -6.33 13.27 15.21
CA ILE A 184 -5.07 13.55 14.51
C ILE A 184 -4.59 14.97 14.87
N ARG A 185 -5.49 15.97 14.93
CA ARG A 185 -5.13 17.32 15.37
C ARG A 185 -4.61 17.35 16.81
N GLU A 186 -5.22 16.58 17.74
CA GLU A 186 -4.74 16.43 19.11
C GLU A 186 -3.36 15.80 19.16
N LEU A 187 -3.16 14.67 18.45
CA LEU A 187 -1.92 13.89 18.49
C LEU A 187 -0.73 14.65 17.93
N TYR A 188 -0.93 15.51 16.94
CA TYR A 188 0.12 16.25 16.27
C TYR A 188 0.09 17.76 16.59
N ASP A 189 -0.56 18.15 17.70
CA ASP A 189 -0.49 19.53 18.19
C ASP A 189 0.97 19.96 18.41
N GLY A 190 1.29 21.17 17.93
CA GLY A 190 2.61 21.74 17.94
C GLY A 190 3.45 21.49 16.68
N PHE A 191 2.95 20.71 15.72
CA PHE A 191 3.54 20.54 14.40
C PHE A 191 2.80 21.35 13.33
N ASP A 192 3.41 21.50 12.15
CA ASP A 192 2.78 22.16 11.02
C ASP A 192 1.73 21.24 10.39
N ILE A 193 0.45 21.60 10.46
CA ILE A 193 -0.67 20.86 9.87
C ILE A 193 -1.21 21.64 8.67
N ILE A 194 -1.08 21.05 7.48
CA ILE A 194 -1.49 21.63 6.21
C ILE A 194 -2.71 20.87 5.70
N GLU A 195 -3.82 21.57 5.51
CA GLU A 195 -5.05 21.01 4.94
C GLU A 195 -4.93 20.89 3.42
N VAL A 196 -5.37 19.74 2.88
CA VAL A 196 -5.36 19.45 1.45
C VAL A 196 -6.74 18.96 1.01
N ASP A 197 -7.31 19.66 0.04
CA ASP A 197 -8.54 19.20 -0.59
C ASP A 197 -8.26 18.03 -1.52
N VAL A 198 -8.87 16.87 -1.23
CA VAL A 198 -8.70 15.65 -2.03
C VAL A 198 -9.98 15.24 -2.75
N ARG A 199 -9.85 14.78 -3.99
CA ARG A 199 -10.95 14.18 -4.75
C ARG A 199 -11.02 12.69 -4.43
N ARG A 200 -12.15 12.24 -3.87
CA ARG A 200 -12.39 10.81 -3.63
C ARG A 200 -12.99 10.16 -4.86
N SER A 201 -12.23 9.27 -5.50
CA SER A 201 -12.64 8.55 -6.72
C SER A 201 -13.71 7.49 -6.47
N ILE A 202 -13.92 7.05 -5.23
CA ILE A 202 -14.80 5.94 -4.86
C ILE A 202 -15.84 6.44 -3.86
N ASN A 203 -16.92 7.04 -4.36
CA ASN A 203 -18.12 7.28 -3.57
C ASN A 203 -19.36 6.99 -4.41
N ARG A 204 -20.38 6.34 -3.79
CA ARG A 204 -21.66 6.00 -4.43
C ARG A 204 -22.50 7.23 -4.79
N ASN A 205 -22.28 8.36 -4.09
CA ASN A 205 -22.98 9.63 -4.31
C ASN A 205 -22.01 10.64 -4.94
N GLY A 206 -22.36 11.14 -6.14
CA GLY A 206 -21.53 12.07 -6.92
C GLY A 206 -21.20 13.41 -6.24
N ASP A 207 -22.02 13.85 -5.30
CA ASP A 207 -21.88 15.13 -4.59
C ASP A 207 -20.95 15.08 -3.37
N GLY A 208 -20.47 13.89 -2.97
CA GLY A 208 -19.57 13.68 -1.83
C GLY A 208 -18.12 13.34 -2.22
N ARG A 209 -17.62 13.84 -3.36
CA ARG A 209 -16.29 13.49 -3.91
C ARG A 209 -15.13 14.33 -3.38
N THR A 210 -15.37 15.28 -2.50
CA THR A 210 -14.34 16.09 -1.84
C THR A 210 -14.19 15.65 -0.40
N GLY A 211 -12.96 15.55 0.05
CA GLY A 211 -12.60 15.32 1.46
C GLY A 211 -11.42 16.21 1.80
N VAL A 212 -11.27 16.53 3.08
CA VAL A 212 -10.08 17.20 3.58
C VAL A 212 -9.18 16.14 4.20
N GLU A 213 -7.92 16.15 3.79
CA GLU A 213 -6.85 15.38 4.40
C GLU A 213 -5.81 16.35 4.96
N VAL A 214 -4.90 15.87 5.77
CA VAL A 214 -3.84 16.70 6.32
C VAL A 214 -2.48 16.14 5.98
N ILE A 215 -1.55 17.05 5.69
CA ILE A 215 -0.11 16.79 5.66
C ILE A 215 0.47 17.39 6.93
N ILE A 216 1.16 16.60 7.70
CA ILE A 216 1.78 17.02 8.96
C ILE A 216 3.29 16.99 8.78
N THR A 217 3.98 18.09 9.08
CA THR A 217 5.43 18.16 9.02
C THR A 217 6.00 18.74 10.32
N ASN A 218 7.27 18.47 10.58
CA ASN A 218 7.99 19.08 11.71
C ASN A 218 8.69 20.40 11.32
N GLY A 219 8.21 21.09 10.29
CA GLY A 219 8.72 22.40 9.85
C GLY A 219 10.16 22.36 9.31
N TYR A 220 10.63 21.21 8.82
CA TYR A 220 11.99 21.06 8.30
C TYR A 220 12.24 21.96 7.08
N GLU A 221 11.22 22.30 6.29
CA GLU A 221 11.32 23.22 5.15
C GLU A 221 11.78 24.62 5.60
N ASN A 222 11.35 25.04 6.77
CA ASN A 222 11.69 26.35 7.34
C ASN A 222 13.09 26.36 7.98
N ARG A 223 13.71 25.19 8.16
CA ARG A 223 15.05 25.02 8.76
C ARG A 223 16.18 25.00 7.72
N ILE A 224 15.85 24.88 6.41
CA ILE A 224 16.82 24.79 5.31
C ILE A 224 17.45 26.17 4.95
N GLY A 225 17.07 27.23 5.61
CA GLY A 225 17.52 28.60 5.32
C GLY A 225 18.21 29.32 6.49
N ARG A 226 18.67 28.62 7.51
CA ARG A 226 19.39 29.22 8.65
C ARG A 226 20.81 28.73 8.77
#